data_da7604492d480af89a0e8892e5b3c376
#
_entry.id   da7604492d480af89a0e8892e5b3c376
#
_cell.length_a   1.000
_cell.length_b   1.000
_cell.length_c   1.000
_cell.angle_alpha   90.00
_cell.angle_beta   90.00
_cell.angle_gamma   90.00
#
_symmetry.space_group_name_H-M   'P 1'
#
loop_
_entity.id
_entity.type
_entity.pdbx_description
1 polymer ?
#
loop_
_entity_poly.entity_id
_entity_poly.type
_entity_poly.pdbx_seq_one_letter_code
_entity_poly.pdbx_strand_id
1 'polypeptide(L)'
;MAEPAPPGESGGERILVVGPSWVGDMVMAQSLFMTLKARHPGCRLGVVAPGWSLPVLERMPEVDEAVALDVGHGEFGWATRRALARSLRGRFDRAIVLPRSWKSALVPWLARIPQRVGFTGEQRYGLLNERRRLDKAVLDQTVKRFVALGLPAGETLDGHVPIPRPRLAVDAANLAELRRAHGLSSRPAIGMMPGAEYGPAKQWPLEHFRTLAEALVAEGFEVRVLGGPKDAEAGEAIARGLEHVHNLCGRTRLADAVDLLADCRQVVTNDSGLMHVAAAVGTRVHALYGSSSPAYTPPLTDSAEIHTLGLDCSPCFARTCPLGHTRCLVELSPERLLAAVLAAERRLPVEEA
;
A
#
# COMPACT_ATOMS: atom_id res chain seq x y z
N MET A 1 23.41 22.88 -15.23
CA MET A 1 22.79 23.58 -14.08
C MET A 1 21.65 24.39 -14.68
N ALA A 2 20.40 23.93 -14.48
CA ALA A 2 19.25 24.69 -14.92
C ALA A 2 18.95 25.74 -13.85
N GLU A 3 18.78 27.00 -14.25
CA GLU A 3 18.38 28.10 -13.39
C GLU A 3 16.98 27.83 -12.79
N PRO A 4 16.73 28.22 -11.53
CA PRO A 4 15.40 28.15 -10.96
C PRO A 4 14.49 29.15 -11.67
N ALA A 5 13.34 28.71 -12.16
CA ALA A 5 12.32 29.57 -12.75
C ALA A 5 11.86 30.64 -11.74
N PRO A 6 11.59 31.88 -12.18
CA PRO A 6 11.23 32.99 -11.31
C PRO A 6 9.84 32.77 -10.68
N PRO A 7 9.59 33.29 -9.46
CA PRO A 7 8.28 33.30 -8.85
C PRO A 7 7.40 34.35 -9.53
N GLY A 8 6.33 33.93 -10.18
CA GLY A 8 5.33 34.87 -10.67
C GLY A 8 4.76 34.59 -12.05
N GLU A 9 4.14 33.46 -12.28
CA GLU A 9 3.04 33.28 -13.25
C GLU A 9 2.11 32.22 -12.67
N SER A 10 0.81 32.42 -12.69
CA SER A 10 -0.35 31.63 -12.23
C SER A 10 -0.18 30.11 -12.02
N GLY A 11 0.85 29.72 -11.36
CA GLY A 11 1.12 28.33 -11.00
C GLY A 11 0.46 27.99 -9.68
N GLY A 12 -0.34 26.92 -9.64
CA GLY A 12 -0.95 26.42 -8.41
C GLY A 12 0.05 26.13 -7.29
N GLU A 13 -0.43 25.96 -6.06
CA GLU A 13 0.37 25.64 -4.87
C GLU A 13 1.30 24.45 -5.10
N ARG A 14 2.56 24.53 -4.67
CA ARG A 14 3.54 23.44 -4.77
C ARG A 14 3.64 22.72 -3.42
N ILE A 15 3.12 21.53 -3.37
CA ILE A 15 2.97 20.74 -2.14
C ILE A 15 3.98 19.59 -2.14
N LEU A 16 4.75 19.44 -1.07
CA LEU A 16 5.60 18.28 -0.82
C LEU A 16 4.93 17.37 0.21
N VAL A 17 4.74 16.10 -0.09
CA VAL A 17 4.34 15.11 0.91
C VAL A 17 5.56 14.27 1.30
N VAL A 18 5.86 14.21 2.59
CA VAL A 18 6.78 13.20 3.12
C VAL A 18 5.98 11.95 3.39
N GLY A 19 6.13 10.96 2.51
CA GLY A 19 5.33 9.74 2.48
C GLY A 19 5.74 8.73 3.57
N PRO A 20 4.89 7.73 3.81
CA PRO A 20 5.20 6.60 4.68
C PRO A 20 6.20 5.64 4.01
N SER A 21 6.81 4.76 4.83
CA SER A 21 7.80 3.79 4.33
C SER A 21 7.18 2.48 3.87
N TRP A 22 5.97 2.15 4.30
CA TRP A 22 5.28 0.91 3.96
C TRP A 22 4.48 1.07 2.66
N VAL A 23 4.57 0.07 1.78
CA VAL A 23 3.85 0.07 0.48
C VAL A 23 2.35 0.24 0.67
N GLY A 24 1.73 -0.49 1.61
CA GLY A 24 0.28 -0.37 1.87
C GLY A 24 -0.11 1.02 2.37
N ASP A 25 0.69 1.60 3.29
CA ASP A 25 0.46 2.98 3.76
C ASP A 25 0.64 3.99 2.61
N MET A 26 1.60 3.76 1.70
CA MET A 26 1.80 4.62 0.53
C MET A 26 0.60 4.56 -0.42
N VAL A 27 0.04 3.37 -0.66
CA VAL A 27 -1.19 3.24 -1.45
C VAL A 27 -2.35 3.97 -0.76
N MET A 28 -2.53 3.80 0.56
CA MET A 28 -3.55 4.55 1.31
C MET A 28 -3.32 6.08 1.29
N ALA A 29 -2.05 6.54 1.18
CA ALA A 29 -1.73 7.96 1.08
C ALA A 29 -2.23 8.59 -0.24
N GLN A 30 -2.49 7.81 -1.29
CA GLN A 30 -3.08 8.33 -2.52
C GLN A 30 -4.44 8.99 -2.28
N SER A 31 -5.23 8.54 -1.28
CA SER A 31 -6.47 9.22 -0.90
C SER A 31 -6.24 10.68 -0.50
N LEU A 32 -5.11 10.99 0.17
CA LEU A 32 -4.70 12.36 0.43
C LEU A 32 -4.31 13.08 -0.87
N PHE A 33 -3.56 12.41 -1.76
CA PHE A 33 -3.11 13.04 -3.02
C PHE A 33 -4.29 13.42 -3.89
N MET A 34 -5.28 12.54 -4.02
CA MET A 34 -6.55 12.82 -4.71
C MET A 34 -7.31 13.97 -4.04
N THR A 35 -7.37 14.02 -2.70
CA THR A 35 -8.01 15.12 -1.96
C THR A 35 -7.30 16.44 -2.21
N LEU A 36 -5.96 16.47 -2.23
CA LEU A 36 -5.18 17.67 -2.52
C LEU A 36 -5.43 18.18 -3.94
N LYS A 37 -5.39 17.28 -4.94
CA LYS A 37 -5.67 17.65 -6.35
C LYS A 37 -7.10 18.18 -6.54
N ALA A 38 -8.08 17.59 -5.86
CA ALA A 38 -9.47 18.05 -5.93
C ALA A 38 -9.68 19.43 -5.26
N ARG A 39 -9.02 19.68 -4.12
CA ARG A 39 -9.16 20.94 -3.37
C ARG A 39 -8.29 22.07 -3.89
N HIS A 40 -7.18 21.77 -4.51
CA HIS A 40 -6.21 22.72 -5.07
C HIS A 40 -5.99 22.42 -6.56
N PRO A 41 -6.98 22.73 -7.43
CA PRO A 41 -6.82 22.53 -8.87
C PRO A 41 -5.55 23.22 -9.40
N GLY A 42 -4.73 22.49 -10.16
CA GLY A 42 -3.46 23.00 -10.67
C GLY A 42 -2.28 22.92 -9.67
N CYS A 43 -2.45 22.43 -8.44
CA CYS A 43 -1.33 22.22 -7.54
C CYS A 43 -0.33 21.20 -8.12
N ARG A 44 0.97 21.42 -7.84
CA ARG A 44 2.03 20.44 -8.13
C ARG A 44 2.34 19.65 -6.86
N LEU A 45 2.29 18.32 -6.98
CA LEU A 45 2.49 17.40 -5.86
C LEU A 45 3.79 16.64 -6.01
N GLY A 46 4.77 16.91 -5.14
CA GLY A 46 5.96 16.10 -4.97
C GLY A 46 5.81 15.15 -3.78
N VAL A 47 6.32 13.92 -3.91
CA VAL A 47 6.30 12.94 -2.81
C VAL A 47 7.70 12.43 -2.51
N VAL A 48 8.18 12.64 -1.28
CA VAL A 48 9.44 12.05 -0.78
C VAL A 48 9.12 10.68 -0.20
N ALA A 49 9.79 9.65 -0.70
CA ALA A 49 9.59 8.27 -0.31
C ALA A 49 10.89 7.46 -0.36
N PRO A 50 10.99 6.31 0.34
CA PRO A 50 12.07 5.36 0.11
C PRO A 50 12.09 4.86 -1.33
N GLY A 51 13.30 4.57 -1.88
CA GLY A 51 13.46 4.14 -3.27
C GLY A 51 12.60 2.96 -3.68
N TRP A 52 12.38 2.00 -2.77
CA TRP A 52 11.52 0.84 -3.05
C TRP A 52 10.02 1.15 -3.22
N SER A 53 9.55 2.34 -2.77
CA SER A 53 8.15 2.77 -2.92
C SER A 53 7.92 3.61 -4.19
N LEU A 54 8.97 4.10 -4.86
CA LEU A 54 8.84 4.95 -6.03
C LEU A 54 8.02 4.30 -7.15
N PRO A 55 8.19 3.00 -7.46
CA PRO A 55 7.43 2.36 -8.54
C PRO A 55 5.90 2.40 -8.33
N VAL A 56 5.43 2.46 -7.08
CA VAL A 56 3.99 2.65 -6.80
C VAL A 56 3.57 4.09 -7.02
N LEU A 57 4.41 5.06 -6.65
CA LEU A 57 4.14 6.49 -6.90
C LEU A 57 4.05 6.83 -8.38
N GLU A 58 4.86 6.18 -9.23
CA GLU A 58 4.82 6.32 -10.69
C GLU A 58 3.50 5.83 -11.29
N ARG A 59 2.74 5.01 -10.56
CA ARG A 59 1.40 4.52 -10.94
C ARG A 59 0.27 5.40 -10.41
N MET A 60 0.58 6.50 -9.72
CA MET A 60 -0.40 7.46 -9.15
C MET A 60 -0.47 8.74 -10.00
N PRO A 61 -1.54 8.96 -10.78
CA PRO A 61 -1.66 10.13 -11.66
C PRO A 61 -1.59 11.48 -10.94
N GLU A 62 -1.86 11.50 -9.64
CA GLU A 62 -1.82 12.72 -8.83
C GLU A 62 -0.39 13.17 -8.52
N VAL A 63 0.60 12.30 -8.64
CA VAL A 63 1.99 12.57 -8.29
C VAL A 63 2.72 13.15 -9.48
N ASP A 64 3.10 14.42 -9.40
CA ASP A 64 3.86 15.10 -10.45
C ASP A 64 5.38 14.78 -10.35
N GLU A 65 5.85 14.47 -9.14
CA GLU A 65 7.26 14.18 -8.90
C GLU A 65 7.44 13.22 -7.71
N ALA A 66 8.10 12.09 -7.94
CA ALA A 66 8.54 11.16 -6.89
C ALA A 66 10.02 11.38 -6.58
N VAL A 67 10.35 11.57 -5.31
CA VAL A 67 11.70 11.92 -4.86
C VAL A 67 12.21 10.87 -3.88
N ALA A 68 13.32 10.21 -4.22
CA ALA A 68 13.93 9.20 -3.36
C ALA A 68 14.55 9.81 -2.10
N LEU A 69 14.32 9.18 -0.97
CA LEU A 69 15.10 9.35 0.25
C LEU A 69 15.70 7.98 0.64
N ASP A 70 16.85 7.68 0.06
CA ASP A 70 17.55 6.41 0.26
C ASP A 70 18.34 6.45 1.57
N VAL A 71 17.64 6.10 2.65
CA VAL A 71 18.20 5.94 3.99
C VAL A 71 17.81 4.55 4.48
N GLY A 72 18.79 3.76 4.87
CA GLY A 72 18.61 2.39 5.36
C GLY A 72 17.68 2.32 6.57
N HIS A 73 17.05 1.16 6.76
CA HIS A 73 16.14 0.96 7.89
C HIS A 73 16.92 1.09 9.22
N GLY A 74 16.45 1.96 10.09
CA GLY A 74 17.15 2.26 11.36
C GLY A 74 18.22 3.35 11.26
N GLU A 75 18.70 3.70 10.08
CA GLU A 75 19.71 4.74 9.88
C GLU A 75 19.11 6.15 10.01
N PHE A 76 19.95 7.05 10.53
CA PHE A 76 19.59 8.47 10.62
C PHE A 76 19.78 9.19 9.27
N GLY A 77 20.85 8.87 8.54
CA GLY A 77 21.14 9.37 7.19
C GLY A 77 21.23 10.89 7.09
N TRP A 78 21.97 11.57 8.01
CA TRP A 78 22.05 13.04 8.07
C TRP A 78 22.51 13.67 6.77
N ALA A 79 23.59 13.15 6.19
CA ALA A 79 24.14 13.69 4.94
C ALA A 79 23.15 13.61 3.78
N THR A 80 22.49 12.45 3.62
CA THR A 80 21.47 12.20 2.60
C THR A 80 20.27 13.14 2.77
N ARG A 81 19.74 13.27 4.00
CA ARG A 81 18.63 14.18 4.30
C ARG A 81 18.99 15.64 4.03
N ARG A 82 20.21 16.05 4.39
CA ARG A 82 20.70 17.41 4.15
C ARG A 82 20.91 17.69 2.66
N ALA A 83 21.43 16.73 1.90
CA ALA A 83 21.58 16.84 0.45
C ALA A 83 20.24 16.98 -0.22
N LEU A 84 19.29 16.09 0.11
CA LEU A 84 17.92 16.14 -0.40
C LEU A 84 17.24 17.48 -0.03
N ALA A 85 17.34 17.92 1.21
CA ALA A 85 16.75 19.20 1.61
C ALA A 85 17.32 20.40 0.84
N ARG A 86 18.60 20.36 0.44
CA ARG A 86 19.20 21.42 -0.41
C ARG A 86 18.61 21.42 -1.81
N SER A 87 18.37 20.25 -2.41
CA SER A 87 17.77 20.14 -3.75
C SER A 87 16.29 20.55 -3.78
N LEU A 88 15.60 20.48 -2.64
CA LEU A 88 14.18 20.85 -2.51
C LEU A 88 13.97 22.32 -2.11
N ARG A 89 15.04 23.07 -1.79
CA ARG A 89 14.93 24.44 -1.29
C ARG A 89 14.29 25.36 -2.35
N GLY A 90 13.26 26.11 -1.95
CA GLY A 90 12.54 27.05 -2.81
C GLY A 90 11.61 26.42 -3.83
N ARG A 91 11.49 25.08 -3.83
CA ARG A 91 10.66 24.36 -4.81
C ARG A 91 9.22 24.13 -4.36
N PHE A 92 8.97 24.19 -3.06
CA PHE A 92 7.67 23.88 -2.46
C PHE A 92 7.26 24.96 -1.48
N ASP A 93 5.95 25.25 -1.44
CA ASP A 93 5.33 26.25 -0.58
C ASP A 93 4.83 25.62 0.72
N ARG A 94 4.40 24.37 0.64
CA ARG A 94 3.83 23.59 1.75
C ARG A 94 4.41 22.20 1.79
N ALA A 95 4.62 21.66 3.00
CA ALA A 95 4.96 20.26 3.23
C ALA A 95 3.95 19.60 4.17
N ILE A 96 3.53 18.39 3.82
CA ILE A 96 2.68 17.54 4.65
C ILE A 96 3.49 16.31 5.06
N VAL A 97 3.68 16.11 6.38
CA VAL A 97 4.54 15.05 6.92
C VAL A 97 3.68 13.94 7.51
N LEU A 98 3.52 12.84 6.78
CA LEU A 98 2.65 11.71 7.17
C LEU A 98 3.24 10.88 8.33
N PRO A 99 4.53 10.48 8.31
CA PRO A 99 5.11 9.75 9.44
C PRO A 99 5.20 10.63 10.68
N ARG A 100 5.06 10.01 11.85
CA ARG A 100 5.04 10.75 13.13
C ARG A 100 6.40 10.91 13.80
N SER A 101 7.46 10.35 13.23
CA SER A 101 8.82 10.48 13.75
C SER A 101 9.37 11.90 13.56
N TRP A 102 10.23 12.36 14.49
CA TRP A 102 10.87 13.68 14.37
C TRP A 102 11.78 13.77 13.14
N LYS A 103 12.47 12.67 12.82
CA LYS A 103 13.38 12.59 11.66
C LYS A 103 12.68 12.77 10.31
N SER A 104 11.39 12.44 10.21
CA SER A 104 10.61 12.63 8.98
C SER A 104 10.33 14.11 8.68
N ALA A 105 10.32 14.97 9.70
CA ALA A 105 10.12 16.41 9.54
C ALA A 105 11.42 17.19 9.24
N LEU A 106 12.60 16.53 9.28
CA LEU A 106 13.88 17.20 9.06
C LEU A 106 14.06 17.69 7.63
N VAL A 107 13.70 16.90 6.64
CA VAL A 107 13.86 17.27 5.22
C VAL A 107 13.11 18.56 4.89
N PRO A 108 11.80 18.69 5.14
CA PRO A 108 11.10 19.93 4.88
C PRO A 108 11.56 21.11 5.73
N TRP A 109 12.01 20.87 6.98
CA TRP A 109 12.56 21.92 7.83
C TRP A 109 13.90 22.44 7.29
N LEU A 110 14.84 21.56 6.95
CA LEU A 110 16.13 21.93 6.36
C LEU A 110 15.99 22.58 4.98
N ALA A 111 14.99 22.16 4.20
CA ALA A 111 14.64 22.78 2.92
C ALA A 111 14.01 24.17 3.07
N ARG A 112 13.68 24.58 4.31
CA ARG A 112 13.03 25.85 4.65
C ARG A 112 11.67 26.01 3.96
N ILE A 113 10.92 24.92 3.82
CA ILE A 113 9.55 24.99 3.28
C ILE A 113 8.71 25.82 4.26
N PRO A 114 8.00 26.88 3.79
CA PRO A 114 7.32 27.84 4.67
C PRO A 114 6.27 27.21 5.58
N GLN A 115 5.36 26.40 5.04
CA GLN A 115 4.31 25.70 5.79
C GLN A 115 4.66 24.22 5.95
N ARG A 116 4.66 23.71 7.18
CA ARG A 116 5.01 22.32 7.48
C ARG A 116 3.98 21.72 8.43
N VAL A 117 3.09 20.93 7.83
CA VAL A 117 1.92 20.32 8.47
C VAL A 117 2.21 18.89 8.92
N GLY A 118 1.72 18.49 10.08
CA GLY A 118 1.77 17.10 10.54
C GLY A 118 1.16 16.93 11.94
N PHE A 119 0.87 15.68 12.30
CA PHE A 119 0.39 15.39 13.66
C PHE A 119 1.50 15.56 14.68
N THR A 120 1.16 16.01 15.89
CA THR A 120 2.07 16.00 17.03
C THR A 120 2.56 14.58 17.33
N GLY A 121 3.86 14.44 17.60
CA GLY A 121 4.52 13.17 17.92
C GLY A 121 6.02 13.41 18.10
N GLU A 122 6.69 12.57 18.86
CA GLU A 122 8.14 12.57 19.07
C GLU A 122 8.77 13.97 19.24
N GLN A 123 8.11 14.87 19.99
CA GLN A 123 8.62 16.21 20.35
C GLN A 123 9.09 17.08 19.16
N ARG A 124 8.53 16.93 17.97
CA ARG A 124 8.91 17.67 16.76
C ARG A 124 8.37 19.12 16.72
N TYR A 125 8.32 19.75 17.91
CA TYR A 125 8.03 21.17 18.09
C TYR A 125 9.09 21.99 17.35
N GLY A 126 8.94 22.95 16.65
CA GLY A 126 9.92 23.69 15.86
C GLY A 126 10.24 23.12 14.48
N LEU A 127 10.14 21.81 14.25
CA LEU A 127 10.26 21.22 12.92
C LEU A 127 8.98 21.41 12.10
N LEU A 128 7.82 21.27 12.74
CA LEU A 128 6.51 21.57 12.16
C LEU A 128 6.02 22.91 12.72
N ASN A 129 5.44 23.74 11.87
CA ASN A 129 4.82 25.01 12.28
C ASN A 129 3.28 25.00 12.20
N GLU A 130 2.70 24.03 11.51
CA GLU A 130 1.27 23.70 11.61
C GLU A 130 1.11 22.29 12.20
N ARG A 131 0.96 22.23 13.51
CA ARG A 131 0.88 20.99 14.27
C ARG A 131 -0.58 20.65 14.55
N ARG A 132 -0.98 19.43 14.24
CA ARG A 132 -2.32 18.93 14.50
C ARG A 132 -2.31 17.89 15.61
N ARG A 133 -3.34 17.90 16.44
CA ARG A 133 -3.55 16.86 17.44
C ARG A 133 -4.25 15.66 16.78
N LEU A 134 -3.73 14.46 17.00
CA LEU A 134 -4.36 13.24 16.52
C LEU A 134 -5.46 12.80 17.50
N ASP A 135 -6.71 12.98 17.09
CA ASP A 135 -7.84 12.34 17.76
C ASP A 135 -8.05 10.95 17.17
N LYS A 136 -7.73 9.90 17.94
CA LYS A 136 -7.85 8.52 17.47
C LYS A 136 -9.28 8.00 17.45
N ALA A 137 -10.22 8.64 18.16
CA ALA A 137 -11.62 8.25 18.16
C ALA A 137 -12.29 8.64 16.83
N VAL A 138 -11.90 9.79 16.25
CA VAL A 138 -12.39 10.26 14.95
C VAL A 138 -11.54 9.69 13.81
N LEU A 139 -10.21 9.71 13.96
CA LEU A 139 -9.22 9.27 12.97
C LEU A 139 -8.76 7.85 13.32
N ASP A 140 -9.70 6.91 13.39
CA ASP A 140 -9.52 5.51 13.75
C ASP A 140 -8.75 4.72 12.67
N GLN A 141 -8.86 5.12 11.38
CA GLN A 141 -8.19 4.50 10.25
C GLN A 141 -6.96 5.28 9.79
N THR A 142 -5.95 4.57 9.28
CA THR A 142 -4.73 5.18 8.72
C THR A 142 -5.05 6.16 7.59
N VAL A 143 -5.94 5.79 6.66
CA VAL A 143 -6.36 6.65 5.54
C VAL A 143 -7.01 7.94 6.01
N LYS A 144 -7.86 7.89 7.05
CA LYS A 144 -8.47 9.09 7.65
C LYS A 144 -7.42 10.05 8.19
N ARG A 145 -6.35 9.52 8.82
CA ARG A 145 -5.23 10.34 9.31
C ARG A 145 -4.50 11.04 8.17
N PHE A 146 -4.30 10.36 7.05
CA PHE A 146 -3.63 10.96 5.91
C PHE A 146 -4.49 12.07 5.30
N VAL A 147 -5.75 11.80 5.00
CA VAL A 147 -6.68 12.78 4.41
C VAL A 147 -6.85 14.00 5.32
N ALA A 148 -6.98 13.80 6.64
CA ALA A 148 -7.11 14.89 7.60
C ALA A 148 -5.96 15.91 7.55
N LEU A 149 -4.73 15.49 7.22
CA LEU A 149 -3.59 16.41 7.08
C LEU A 149 -3.67 17.29 5.83
N GLY A 150 -4.45 16.89 4.83
CA GLY A 150 -4.70 17.68 3.61
C GLY A 150 -5.81 18.72 3.76
N LEU A 151 -6.62 18.63 4.81
CA LEU A 151 -7.72 19.57 5.06
C LEU A 151 -7.21 20.90 5.64
N PRO A 152 -7.93 22.00 5.52
CA PRO A 152 -7.67 23.25 6.25
C PRO A 152 -7.60 23.04 7.77
N ALA A 153 -6.88 23.92 8.47
CA ALA A 153 -6.82 23.90 9.92
C ALA A 153 -8.23 24.14 10.52
N GLY A 154 -8.63 23.25 11.43
CA GLY A 154 -9.96 23.29 12.07
C GLY A 154 -11.06 22.53 11.33
N GLU A 155 -10.85 22.13 10.08
CA GLU A 155 -11.75 21.20 9.40
C GLU A 155 -11.54 19.78 9.89
N THR A 156 -12.62 19.07 10.20
CA THR A 156 -12.60 17.70 10.73
C THR A 156 -13.20 16.73 9.72
N LEU A 157 -12.76 15.46 9.79
CA LEU A 157 -13.41 14.38 9.05
C LEU A 157 -14.67 13.94 9.82
N ASP A 158 -15.76 14.66 9.61
CA ASP A 158 -17.06 14.45 10.28
C ASP A 158 -18.04 13.58 9.47
N GLY A 159 -17.54 12.87 8.46
CA GLY A 159 -18.33 12.05 7.53
C GLY A 159 -18.78 12.78 6.27
N HIS A 160 -18.68 14.12 6.21
CA HIS A 160 -18.99 14.91 5.01
C HIS A 160 -17.81 15.03 4.04
N VAL A 161 -16.57 14.84 4.53
CA VAL A 161 -15.39 14.81 3.67
C VAL A 161 -15.21 13.41 3.10
N PRO A 162 -15.38 13.21 1.79
CA PRO A 162 -15.21 11.90 1.19
C PRO A 162 -13.73 11.47 1.27
N ILE A 163 -13.52 10.18 1.52
CA ILE A 163 -12.21 9.56 1.43
C ILE A 163 -12.13 8.89 0.06
N PRO A 164 -11.39 9.47 -0.91
CA PRO A 164 -11.25 8.86 -2.22
C PRO A 164 -10.56 7.50 -2.11
N ARG A 165 -11.00 6.54 -2.91
CA ARG A 165 -10.35 5.22 -2.97
C ARG A 165 -9.11 5.29 -3.85
N PRO A 166 -7.97 4.76 -3.41
CA PRO A 166 -6.77 4.67 -4.23
C PRO A 166 -7.03 3.98 -5.56
N ARG A 167 -6.35 4.46 -6.62
CA ARG A 167 -6.41 3.90 -7.97
C ARG A 167 -5.03 3.96 -8.59
N LEU A 168 -4.46 2.79 -8.89
CA LEU A 168 -3.17 2.69 -9.55
C LEU A 168 -3.35 2.47 -11.03
N ALA A 169 -2.56 3.18 -11.84
CA ALA A 169 -2.54 2.99 -13.29
C ALA A 169 -1.86 1.67 -13.65
N VAL A 170 -2.47 0.92 -14.57
CA VAL A 170 -1.96 -0.35 -15.10
C VAL A 170 -1.27 -0.10 -16.42
N ASP A 171 -0.13 -0.76 -16.64
CA ASP A 171 0.61 -0.73 -17.89
C ASP A 171 0.38 -2.04 -18.67
N ALA A 172 -0.50 -1.96 -19.66
CA ALA A 172 -0.86 -3.12 -20.49
C ALA A 172 0.32 -3.67 -21.30
N ALA A 173 1.28 -2.82 -21.71
CA ALA A 173 2.45 -3.26 -22.45
C ALA A 173 3.40 -4.05 -21.53
N ASN A 174 3.65 -3.56 -20.31
CA ASN A 174 4.43 -4.27 -19.30
C ASN A 174 3.75 -5.61 -18.92
N LEU A 175 2.43 -5.62 -18.75
CA LEU A 175 1.69 -6.86 -18.48
C LEU A 175 1.87 -7.90 -19.58
N ALA A 176 1.75 -7.51 -20.84
CA ALA A 176 1.95 -8.43 -21.97
C ALA A 176 3.39 -9.01 -22.02
N GLU A 177 4.39 -8.21 -21.63
CA GLU A 177 5.76 -8.69 -21.51
C GLU A 177 5.92 -9.67 -20.36
N LEU A 178 5.36 -9.35 -19.18
CA LEU A 178 5.40 -10.23 -17.99
C LEU A 178 4.73 -11.58 -18.25
N ARG A 179 3.58 -11.61 -18.93
CA ARG A 179 2.93 -12.86 -19.31
C ARG A 179 3.84 -13.74 -20.16
N ARG A 180 4.53 -13.16 -21.15
CA ARG A 180 5.48 -13.90 -22.00
C ARG A 180 6.72 -14.35 -21.24
N ALA A 181 7.32 -13.45 -20.45
CA ALA A 181 8.55 -13.72 -19.71
C ALA A 181 8.40 -14.82 -18.67
N HIS A 182 7.23 -14.92 -18.04
CA HIS A 182 6.94 -15.89 -16.99
C HIS A 182 6.11 -17.11 -17.46
N GLY A 183 5.77 -17.19 -18.76
CA GLY A 183 4.98 -18.29 -19.30
C GLY A 183 3.57 -18.38 -18.72
N LEU A 184 2.96 -17.22 -18.40
CA LEU A 184 1.61 -17.16 -17.83
C LEU A 184 0.57 -17.49 -18.91
N SER A 185 -0.39 -18.30 -18.55
CA SER A 185 -1.41 -18.77 -19.48
C SER A 185 -2.56 -17.77 -19.66
N SER A 186 -3.53 -18.12 -20.51
CA SER A 186 -4.80 -17.38 -20.67
C SER A 186 -5.88 -17.83 -19.68
N ARG A 187 -5.59 -18.76 -18.77
CA ARG A 187 -6.54 -19.17 -17.72
C ARG A 187 -6.88 -18.01 -16.81
N PRO A 188 -8.10 -17.98 -16.26
CA PRO A 188 -8.41 -17.00 -15.20
C PRO A 188 -7.43 -17.18 -14.02
N ALA A 189 -6.81 -16.09 -13.60
CA ALA A 189 -5.75 -16.14 -12.60
C ALA A 189 -6.22 -15.73 -11.21
N ILE A 190 -5.76 -16.45 -10.18
CA ILE A 190 -5.91 -16.09 -8.77
C ILE A 190 -4.54 -15.72 -8.21
N GLY A 191 -4.43 -14.50 -7.68
CA GLY A 191 -3.21 -14.05 -7.00
C GLY A 191 -3.16 -14.56 -5.55
N MET A 192 -1.98 -14.96 -5.09
CA MET A 192 -1.74 -15.31 -3.68
C MET A 192 -0.58 -14.50 -3.14
N MET A 193 -0.78 -13.84 -1.99
CA MET A 193 0.29 -13.07 -1.32
C MET A 193 0.52 -13.61 0.09
N PRO A 194 1.45 -14.59 0.24
CA PRO A 194 1.70 -15.24 1.53
C PRO A 194 2.55 -14.40 2.48
N GLY A 195 3.24 -13.37 1.97
CA GLY A 195 4.12 -12.51 2.75
C GLY A 195 3.36 -11.58 3.72
N ALA A 196 4.02 -11.25 4.83
CA ALA A 196 3.60 -10.19 5.75
C ALA A 196 4.83 -9.61 6.47
N GLU A 197 5.33 -8.49 6.01
CA GLU A 197 6.55 -7.84 6.55
C GLU A 197 6.44 -7.45 8.04
N TYR A 198 5.23 -7.24 8.54
CA TYR A 198 5.04 -6.90 9.95
C TYR A 198 5.47 -8.03 10.89
N GLY A 199 5.22 -9.29 10.53
CA GLY A 199 5.61 -10.44 11.32
C GLY A 199 4.74 -11.68 11.14
N PRO A 200 5.20 -12.85 11.68
CA PRO A 200 4.57 -14.14 11.45
C PRO A 200 3.14 -14.26 12.01
N ALA A 201 2.74 -13.42 12.98
CA ALA A 201 1.37 -13.42 13.49
C ALA A 201 0.31 -12.94 12.48
N LYS A 202 0.74 -12.42 11.32
CA LYS A 202 -0.13 -12.04 10.19
C LYS A 202 -0.12 -13.05 9.05
N GLN A 203 0.68 -14.11 9.15
CA GLN A 203 0.86 -15.08 8.06
C GLN A 203 -0.09 -16.27 8.23
N TRP A 204 -0.92 -16.48 7.23
CA TRP A 204 -1.68 -17.71 7.09
C TRP A 204 -0.72 -18.86 6.77
N PRO A 205 -0.95 -20.10 7.29
CA PRO A 205 -0.03 -21.22 7.07
C PRO A 205 0.26 -21.46 5.60
N LEU A 206 1.53 -21.75 5.26
CA LEU A 206 1.92 -22.01 3.87
C LEU A 206 1.25 -23.28 3.31
N GLU A 207 1.03 -24.26 4.16
CA GLU A 207 0.29 -25.49 3.82
C GLU A 207 -1.14 -25.17 3.41
N HIS A 208 -1.78 -24.18 4.02
CA HIS A 208 -3.13 -23.76 3.68
C HIS A 208 -3.14 -23.03 2.31
N PHE A 209 -2.14 -22.17 2.04
CA PHE A 209 -1.99 -21.56 0.71
C PHE A 209 -1.78 -22.63 -0.35
N ARG A 210 -0.94 -23.66 -0.07
CA ARG A 210 -0.69 -24.75 -1.00
C ARG A 210 -1.94 -25.58 -1.27
N THR A 211 -2.66 -26.00 -0.23
CA THR A 211 -3.92 -26.75 -0.36
C THR A 211 -4.94 -25.95 -1.18
N LEU A 212 -5.05 -24.65 -0.93
CA LEU A 212 -5.93 -23.78 -1.72
C LEU A 212 -5.47 -23.69 -3.19
N ALA A 213 -4.15 -23.58 -3.44
CA ALA A 213 -3.62 -23.54 -4.80
C ALA A 213 -3.92 -24.81 -5.58
N GLU A 214 -3.73 -25.99 -4.97
CA GLU A 214 -4.08 -27.30 -5.56
C GLU A 214 -5.56 -27.38 -5.94
N ALA A 215 -6.44 -26.94 -5.02
CA ALA A 215 -7.87 -26.93 -5.26
C ALA A 215 -8.28 -25.95 -6.38
N LEU A 216 -7.68 -24.76 -6.42
CA LEU A 216 -7.97 -23.76 -7.47
C LEU A 216 -7.50 -24.23 -8.86
N VAL A 217 -6.34 -24.89 -8.94
CA VAL A 217 -5.87 -25.50 -10.20
C VAL A 217 -6.82 -26.57 -10.68
N ALA A 218 -7.35 -27.42 -9.78
CA ALA A 218 -8.36 -28.43 -10.11
C ALA A 218 -9.68 -27.80 -10.65
N GLU A 219 -10.02 -26.60 -10.21
CA GLU A 219 -11.16 -25.80 -10.71
C GLU A 219 -10.83 -25.03 -12.02
N GLY A 220 -9.63 -25.20 -12.59
CA GLY A 220 -9.24 -24.62 -13.88
C GLY A 220 -8.57 -23.25 -13.81
N PHE A 221 -8.23 -22.74 -12.62
CA PHE A 221 -7.51 -21.48 -12.47
C PHE A 221 -6.00 -21.64 -12.67
N GLU A 222 -5.33 -20.53 -13.02
CA GLU A 222 -3.91 -20.33 -12.84
C GLU A 222 -3.70 -19.63 -11.49
N VAL A 223 -2.66 -20.02 -10.74
CA VAL A 223 -2.30 -19.38 -9.47
C VAL A 223 -0.98 -18.64 -9.61
N ARG A 224 -0.96 -17.37 -9.22
CA ARG A 224 0.23 -16.51 -9.22
C ARG A 224 0.60 -16.14 -7.79
N VAL A 225 1.72 -16.65 -7.29
CA VAL A 225 2.22 -16.31 -5.97
C VAL A 225 3.11 -15.09 -6.08
N LEU A 226 2.69 -13.98 -5.46
CA LEU A 226 3.36 -12.68 -5.53
C LEU A 226 3.91 -12.27 -4.16
N GLY A 227 5.10 -11.70 -4.17
CA GLY A 227 5.80 -11.26 -2.96
C GLY A 227 7.18 -10.70 -3.26
N GLY A 228 7.84 -10.16 -2.23
CA GLY A 228 9.21 -9.68 -2.33
C GLY A 228 10.24 -10.82 -2.35
N PRO A 229 11.56 -10.49 -2.46
CA PRO A 229 12.63 -11.50 -2.43
C PRO A 229 12.64 -12.37 -1.17
N LYS A 230 12.19 -11.85 -0.04
CA LYS A 230 12.08 -12.58 1.24
C LYS A 230 11.00 -13.66 1.21
N ASP A 231 10.00 -13.52 0.32
CA ASP A 231 8.89 -14.45 0.18
C ASP A 231 9.18 -15.57 -0.85
N ALA A 232 10.36 -15.56 -1.48
CA ALA A 232 10.71 -16.50 -2.55
C ALA A 232 10.63 -17.96 -2.11
N GLU A 233 11.11 -18.27 -0.91
CA GLU A 233 11.05 -19.62 -0.34
C GLU A 233 9.60 -20.04 -0.02
N ALA A 234 8.80 -19.14 0.53
CA ALA A 234 7.39 -19.37 0.79
C ALA A 234 6.62 -19.62 -0.52
N GLY A 235 6.90 -18.81 -1.55
CA GLY A 235 6.33 -19.01 -2.88
C GLY A 235 6.72 -20.35 -3.50
N GLU A 236 7.96 -20.78 -3.31
CA GLU A 236 8.43 -22.10 -3.77
C GLU A 236 7.76 -23.26 -3.02
N ALA A 237 7.56 -23.11 -1.70
CA ALA A 237 6.84 -24.10 -0.90
C ALA A 237 5.38 -24.29 -1.37
N ILE A 238 4.75 -23.21 -1.85
CA ILE A 238 3.40 -23.27 -2.39
C ILE A 238 3.39 -23.87 -3.81
N ALA A 239 4.32 -23.49 -4.69
CA ALA A 239 4.27 -23.81 -6.12
C ALA A 239 4.91 -25.15 -6.49
N ARG A 240 5.82 -25.68 -5.66
CA ARG A 240 6.64 -26.86 -6.01
C ARG A 240 5.81 -28.06 -6.47
N GLY A 241 6.08 -28.51 -7.70
CA GLY A 241 5.44 -29.70 -8.28
C GLY A 241 3.99 -29.50 -8.72
N LEU A 242 3.48 -28.27 -8.71
CA LEU A 242 2.15 -27.94 -9.19
C LEU A 242 2.22 -27.28 -10.58
N GLU A 243 1.54 -27.85 -11.56
CA GLU A 243 1.32 -27.20 -12.84
C GLU A 243 0.38 -26.00 -12.67
N HIS A 244 0.54 -24.94 -13.46
CA HIS A 244 -0.26 -23.71 -13.41
C HIS A 244 -0.19 -22.94 -12.09
N VAL A 245 0.80 -23.19 -11.25
CA VAL A 245 1.15 -22.39 -10.07
C VAL A 245 2.51 -21.74 -10.28
N HIS A 246 2.54 -20.42 -10.42
CA HIS A 246 3.75 -19.66 -10.73
C HIS A 246 4.27 -18.94 -9.50
N ASN A 247 5.47 -19.27 -9.04
CA ASN A 247 6.18 -18.50 -8.03
C ASN A 247 6.83 -17.27 -8.68
N LEU A 248 6.25 -16.10 -8.45
CA LEU A 248 6.74 -14.81 -8.93
C LEU A 248 7.41 -13.98 -7.81
N CYS A 249 7.49 -14.53 -6.59
CA CYS A 249 8.13 -13.87 -5.45
C CYS A 249 9.60 -13.57 -5.71
N GLY A 250 9.98 -12.30 -5.58
CA GLY A 250 11.35 -11.84 -5.84
C GLY A 250 11.78 -11.85 -7.32
N ARG A 251 10.90 -12.22 -8.24
CA ARG A 251 11.16 -12.26 -9.68
C ARG A 251 10.54 -11.09 -10.44
N THR A 252 9.82 -10.24 -9.74
CA THR A 252 9.09 -9.10 -10.28
C THR A 252 9.37 -7.86 -9.45
N ARG A 253 9.34 -6.70 -10.07
CA ARG A 253 9.41 -5.40 -9.39
C ARG A 253 8.04 -5.05 -8.81
N LEU A 254 7.97 -4.07 -7.94
CA LEU A 254 6.70 -3.60 -7.37
C LEU A 254 5.74 -3.03 -8.44
N ALA A 255 6.26 -2.37 -9.47
CA ALA A 255 5.46 -1.92 -10.61
C ALA A 255 4.86 -3.09 -11.41
N ASP A 256 5.62 -4.18 -11.55
CA ASP A 256 5.16 -5.40 -12.24
C ASP A 256 4.04 -6.09 -11.43
N ALA A 257 4.15 -6.05 -10.08
CA ALA A 257 3.11 -6.58 -9.20
C ALA A 257 1.78 -5.80 -9.35
N VAL A 258 1.81 -4.49 -9.62
CA VAL A 258 0.60 -3.70 -9.93
C VAL A 258 -0.12 -4.29 -11.14
N ASP A 259 0.62 -4.52 -12.23
CA ASP A 259 0.04 -5.00 -13.49
C ASP A 259 -0.43 -6.46 -13.38
N LEU A 260 0.36 -7.33 -12.72
CA LEU A 260 0.01 -8.73 -12.49
C LEU A 260 -1.20 -8.91 -11.58
N LEU A 261 -1.36 -8.04 -10.56
CA LEU A 261 -2.53 -8.06 -9.68
C LEU A 261 -3.78 -7.59 -10.40
N ALA A 262 -3.66 -6.58 -11.27
CA ALA A 262 -4.77 -6.12 -12.11
C ALA A 262 -5.27 -7.20 -13.09
N ASP A 263 -4.37 -8.12 -13.49
CA ASP A 263 -4.67 -9.23 -14.38
C ASP A 263 -5.25 -10.47 -13.65
N CYS A 264 -5.29 -10.45 -12.32
CA CYS A 264 -5.94 -11.48 -11.53
C CYS A 264 -7.44 -11.18 -11.39
N ARG A 265 -8.26 -12.21 -11.51
CA ARG A 265 -9.71 -12.10 -11.26
C ARG A 265 -9.98 -11.82 -9.78
N GLN A 266 -9.22 -12.47 -8.90
CA GLN A 266 -9.32 -12.35 -7.46
C GLN A 266 -7.95 -12.58 -6.83
N VAL A 267 -7.78 -12.15 -5.59
CA VAL A 267 -6.58 -12.42 -4.80
C VAL A 267 -6.92 -12.94 -3.41
N VAL A 268 -6.09 -13.84 -2.88
CA VAL A 268 -6.10 -14.29 -1.48
C VAL A 268 -4.83 -13.80 -0.81
N THR A 269 -4.95 -13.04 0.25
CA THR A 269 -3.81 -12.31 0.81
C THR A 269 -3.87 -12.17 2.32
N ASN A 270 -2.73 -12.24 2.97
CA ASN A 270 -2.58 -11.72 4.32
C ASN A 270 -2.80 -10.20 4.34
N ASP A 271 -3.08 -9.59 5.50
CA ASP A 271 -3.03 -8.14 5.68
C ASP A 271 -1.59 -7.62 5.43
N SER A 272 -1.33 -7.22 4.19
CA SER A 272 -0.02 -6.87 3.65
C SER A 272 -0.06 -5.66 2.73
N GLY A 273 1.10 -5.16 2.33
CA GLY A 273 1.19 -4.03 1.38
C GLY A 273 0.56 -4.33 0.02
N LEU A 274 0.74 -5.54 -0.51
CA LEU A 274 0.17 -5.96 -1.80
C LEU A 274 -1.35 -6.10 -1.77
N MET A 275 -1.96 -6.35 -0.61
CA MET A 275 -3.42 -6.31 -0.44
C MET A 275 -3.99 -4.94 -0.86
N HIS A 276 -3.35 -3.86 -0.43
CA HIS A 276 -3.76 -2.50 -0.79
C HIS A 276 -3.50 -2.20 -2.27
N VAL A 277 -2.42 -2.75 -2.85
CA VAL A 277 -2.16 -2.66 -4.30
C VAL A 277 -3.28 -3.34 -5.08
N ALA A 278 -3.65 -4.59 -4.73
CA ALA A 278 -4.74 -5.32 -5.37
C ALA A 278 -6.09 -4.56 -5.27
N ALA A 279 -6.39 -3.99 -4.10
CA ALA A 279 -7.57 -3.15 -3.92
C ALA A 279 -7.54 -1.90 -4.83
N ALA A 280 -6.36 -1.27 -5.00
CA ALA A 280 -6.20 -0.05 -5.78
C ALA A 280 -6.21 -0.27 -7.31
N VAL A 281 -5.96 -1.49 -7.78
CA VAL A 281 -6.13 -1.86 -9.20
C VAL A 281 -7.53 -2.43 -9.50
N GLY A 282 -8.41 -2.51 -8.49
CA GLY A 282 -9.80 -2.97 -8.65
C GLY A 282 -10.01 -4.48 -8.58
N THR A 283 -8.96 -5.25 -8.33
CA THR A 283 -9.05 -6.71 -8.18
C THR A 283 -9.83 -7.07 -6.91
N ARG A 284 -10.67 -8.11 -6.99
CA ARG A 284 -11.39 -8.62 -5.82
C ARG A 284 -10.42 -9.19 -4.79
N VAL A 285 -10.58 -8.81 -3.53
CA VAL A 285 -9.66 -9.15 -2.45
C VAL A 285 -10.34 -10.05 -1.41
N HIS A 286 -9.77 -11.23 -1.18
CA HIS A 286 -10.03 -12.06 -0.01
C HIS A 286 -8.92 -11.81 1.02
N ALA A 287 -9.21 -10.96 2.00
CA ALA A 287 -8.23 -10.49 2.98
C ALA A 287 -8.30 -11.30 4.28
N LEU A 288 -7.17 -11.88 4.68
CA LEU A 288 -7.03 -12.72 5.87
C LEU A 288 -6.56 -11.87 7.05
N TYR A 289 -7.39 -11.74 8.08
CA TYR A 289 -7.08 -10.96 9.26
C TYR A 289 -7.02 -11.85 10.51
N GLY A 290 -5.87 -11.83 11.15
CA GLY A 290 -5.62 -12.50 12.42
C GLY A 290 -5.19 -11.51 13.50
N SER A 291 -3.91 -11.22 13.63
CA SER A 291 -3.38 -10.31 14.67
C SER A 291 -3.68 -8.84 14.44
N SER A 292 -4.12 -8.44 13.25
CA SER A 292 -4.48 -7.06 12.88
C SER A 292 -5.99 -6.87 12.71
N SER A 293 -6.40 -5.62 12.45
CA SER A 293 -7.82 -5.27 12.38
C SER A 293 -8.17 -4.60 11.05
N PRO A 294 -9.19 -5.10 10.34
CA PRO A 294 -9.71 -4.42 9.15
C PRO A 294 -10.35 -3.06 9.48
N ALA A 295 -10.73 -2.82 10.73
CA ALA A 295 -11.22 -1.51 11.16
C ALA A 295 -10.11 -0.44 11.13
N TYR A 296 -8.83 -0.84 11.17
CA TYR A 296 -7.70 0.10 11.20
C TYR A 296 -7.07 0.33 9.82
N THR A 297 -6.84 -0.74 9.07
CA THR A 297 -6.24 -0.72 7.73
C THR A 297 -7.03 -1.61 6.76
N PRO A 298 -8.30 -1.25 6.43
CA PRO A 298 -9.09 -2.03 5.48
C PRO A 298 -8.52 -1.93 4.07
N PRO A 299 -8.71 -2.95 3.20
CA PRO A 299 -8.59 -2.77 1.77
C PRO A 299 -9.63 -1.75 1.29
N LEU A 300 -9.19 -0.66 0.64
CA LEU A 300 -10.06 0.47 0.28
C LEU A 300 -10.80 0.21 -1.04
N THR A 301 -11.64 -0.80 -1.04
CA THR A 301 -12.47 -1.23 -2.18
C THR A 301 -13.79 -1.82 -1.70
N ASP A 302 -14.85 -1.75 -2.53
CA ASP A 302 -16.12 -2.48 -2.29
C ASP A 302 -16.01 -3.97 -2.67
N SER A 303 -14.98 -4.32 -3.42
CA SER A 303 -14.76 -5.69 -3.90
C SER A 303 -13.85 -6.47 -2.94
N ALA A 304 -13.99 -6.28 -1.62
CA ALA A 304 -13.22 -7.01 -0.63
C ALA A 304 -14.13 -7.88 0.26
N GLU A 305 -13.67 -9.09 0.53
CA GLU A 305 -14.23 -9.98 1.55
C GLU A 305 -13.20 -10.19 2.66
N ILE A 306 -13.60 -9.90 3.89
CA ILE A 306 -12.74 -10.01 5.07
C ILE A 306 -12.97 -11.37 5.73
N HIS A 307 -11.88 -12.14 5.84
CA HIS A 307 -11.89 -13.44 6.50
C HIS A 307 -11.22 -13.33 7.87
N THR A 308 -12.00 -13.50 8.91
CA THR A 308 -11.56 -13.49 10.31
C THR A 308 -12.41 -14.45 11.12
N LEU A 309 -11.87 -14.96 12.23
CA LEU A 309 -12.59 -15.85 13.15
C LEU A 309 -13.18 -15.10 14.36
N GLY A 310 -12.77 -13.84 14.59
CA GLY A 310 -13.29 -13.04 15.70
C GLY A 310 -12.99 -13.60 17.08
N LEU A 311 -11.80 -14.20 17.27
CA LEU A 311 -11.41 -14.76 18.57
C LEU A 311 -11.20 -13.65 19.61
N ASP A 312 -11.44 -13.92 20.89
CA ASP A 312 -11.26 -12.96 22.00
C ASP A 312 -9.83 -12.38 22.07
N CYS A 313 -8.82 -13.14 21.62
CA CYS A 313 -7.43 -12.69 21.54
C CYS A 313 -7.09 -11.92 20.26
N SER A 314 -8.04 -11.71 19.34
CA SER A 314 -7.85 -11.06 18.05
C SER A 314 -8.78 -9.83 17.90
N PRO A 315 -8.24 -8.67 17.46
CA PRO A 315 -6.87 -8.38 17.04
C PRO A 315 -5.93 -8.09 18.24
N CYS A 316 -4.77 -8.73 18.28
CA CYS A 316 -3.75 -8.46 19.32
C CYS A 316 -2.67 -7.45 18.90
N PHE A 317 -2.56 -7.12 17.63
CA PHE A 317 -1.54 -6.25 17.03
C PHE A 317 -0.09 -6.66 17.33
N ALA A 318 0.14 -7.92 17.68
CA ALA A 318 1.46 -8.46 17.96
C ALA A 318 2.17 -8.92 16.68
N ARG A 319 3.51 -8.79 16.64
CA ARG A 319 4.34 -9.30 15.54
C ARG A 319 4.45 -10.83 15.57
N THR A 320 4.52 -11.38 16.78
CA THR A 320 4.52 -12.81 17.05
C THR A 320 3.36 -13.10 18.01
N CYS A 321 2.66 -14.20 17.79
CA CYS A 321 1.51 -14.55 18.61
C CYS A 321 1.94 -14.72 20.08
N PRO A 322 1.42 -13.90 21.02
CA PRO A 322 1.81 -13.97 22.43
C PRO A 322 1.37 -15.27 23.11
N LEU A 323 0.36 -15.95 22.54
CA LEU A 323 -0.16 -17.23 23.04
C LEU A 323 0.45 -18.44 22.29
N GLY A 324 1.32 -18.19 21.29
CA GLY A 324 2.04 -19.22 20.54
C GLY A 324 1.22 -20.05 19.56
N HIS A 325 -0.12 -19.98 19.58
CA HIS A 325 -0.97 -20.90 18.82
C HIS A 325 -1.43 -20.39 17.45
N THR A 326 -1.40 -19.09 17.18
CA THR A 326 -1.86 -18.42 15.92
C THR A 326 -3.22 -18.92 15.40
N ARG A 327 -4.12 -19.42 16.27
CA ARG A 327 -5.43 -20.03 15.92
C ARG A 327 -6.27 -19.14 15.00
N CYS A 328 -6.19 -17.82 15.19
CA CYS A 328 -6.92 -16.84 14.37
C CYS A 328 -6.65 -16.97 12.86
N LEU A 329 -5.54 -17.61 12.44
CA LEU A 329 -5.20 -17.90 11.07
C LEU A 329 -5.14 -19.41 10.79
N VAL A 330 -4.60 -20.21 11.73
CA VAL A 330 -4.49 -21.68 11.57
C VAL A 330 -5.87 -22.34 11.42
N GLU A 331 -6.88 -21.88 12.17
CA GLU A 331 -8.24 -22.43 12.10
C GLU A 331 -9.10 -21.83 10.95
N LEU A 332 -8.56 -20.87 10.21
CA LEU A 332 -9.19 -20.38 8.99
C LEU A 332 -8.83 -21.34 7.84
N SER A 333 -9.75 -22.24 7.51
CA SER A 333 -9.45 -23.37 6.64
C SER A 333 -9.38 -22.99 5.15
N PRO A 334 -8.56 -23.70 4.34
CA PRO A 334 -8.49 -23.52 2.88
C PRO A 334 -9.83 -23.73 2.18
N GLU A 335 -10.66 -24.68 2.64
CA GLU A 335 -11.99 -25.01 2.06
C GLU A 335 -12.93 -23.81 2.16
N ARG A 336 -12.88 -23.09 3.29
CA ARG A 336 -13.65 -21.85 3.46
C ARG A 336 -13.26 -20.80 2.44
N LEU A 337 -11.95 -20.66 2.19
CA LEU A 337 -11.43 -19.70 1.21
C LEU A 337 -11.78 -20.14 -0.21
N LEU A 338 -11.64 -21.42 -0.54
CA LEU A 338 -12.06 -21.96 -1.83
C LEU A 338 -13.54 -21.69 -2.11
N ALA A 339 -14.40 -21.99 -1.14
CA ALA A 339 -15.84 -21.75 -1.27
C ALA A 339 -16.15 -20.26 -1.52
N ALA A 340 -15.46 -19.35 -0.83
CA ALA A 340 -15.63 -17.91 -1.02
C ALA A 340 -15.17 -17.45 -2.41
N VAL A 341 -13.99 -17.89 -2.87
CA VAL A 341 -13.46 -17.59 -4.22
C VAL A 341 -14.42 -18.08 -5.30
N LEU A 342 -14.90 -19.35 -5.22
CA LEU A 342 -15.82 -19.91 -6.20
C LEU A 342 -17.21 -19.24 -6.16
N ALA A 343 -17.69 -18.85 -4.98
CA ALA A 343 -18.92 -18.09 -4.85
C ALA A 343 -18.82 -16.69 -5.44
N ALA A 344 -17.68 -16.06 -5.30
CA ALA A 344 -17.41 -14.75 -5.90
C ALA A 344 -17.26 -14.85 -7.43
N GLU A 345 -16.62 -15.90 -7.94
CA GLU A 345 -16.48 -16.14 -9.39
C GLU A 345 -17.84 -16.28 -10.08
N ARG A 346 -18.77 -16.98 -9.49
CA ARG A 346 -20.14 -17.12 -10.02
C ARG A 346 -20.94 -15.83 -10.09
N ARG A 347 -20.50 -14.77 -9.37
CA ARG A 347 -21.14 -13.45 -9.37
C ARG A 347 -20.51 -12.46 -10.36
N LEU A 348 -19.35 -12.80 -10.91
CA LEU A 348 -18.75 -11.99 -11.95
C LEU A 348 -19.53 -12.14 -13.24
N PRO A 349 -19.77 -11.07 -14.01
CA PRO A 349 -20.37 -11.18 -15.31
C PRO A 349 -19.51 -12.11 -16.18
N VAL A 350 -20.15 -13.01 -16.91
CA VAL A 350 -19.48 -13.81 -17.94
C VAL A 350 -19.05 -12.81 -19.00
N GLU A 351 -17.74 -12.56 -19.12
CA GLU A 351 -17.23 -11.84 -20.28
C GLU A 351 -17.53 -12.69 -21.49
N GLU A 352 -18.42 -12.21 -22.36
CA GLU A 352 -18.64 -12.81 -23.68
C GLU A 352 -17.31 -12.75 -24.43
N ALA A 353 -16.79 -13.94 -24.79
CA ALA A 353 -15.50 -14.16 -25.41
C ALA A 353 -15.46 -13.60 -26.86
#